data_0561a66a72eadcb8493af36804149ba6
#
_entry.id   0561a66a72eadcb8493af36804149ba6
#
_cell.length_a   1.000
_cell.length_b   1.000
_cell.length_c   1.000
_cell.angle_alpha   90.00
_cell.angle_beta   90.00
_cell.angle_gamma   90.00
#
_symmetry.space_group_name_H-M   'P 1'
#
loop_
_entity.id
_entity.type
_entity.pdbx_description
1 polymer ?
#
loop_
_entity_poly.entity_id
_entity_poly.type
_entity_poly.pdbx_seq_one_letter_code
_entity_poly.pdbx_strand_id
1 'polypeptide(L)'
;MLAVKECPCCGHIFPGRGISHKPIADTVEILASQRKRSDWIEVEDVHCVYHAKDPPSLRVSYQCGFESYSKWVCLEHQGWARIFAEKWWRQMTGGEQPPRTVDEALQRQDELLTVTHIQVAPAGKYWEITAYRVELEDGETREFDRNMNRMNMPPPPPPPINDEIRF
;
A
#
# COMPACT_ATOMS: atom_id res chain seq x y z
N MET A 1 -12.69 -52.55 2.26
CA MET A 1 -12.41 -53.18 0.94
C MET A 1 -11.83 -52.11 0.03
N LEU A 2 -10.57 -52.22 -0.30
CA LEU A 2 -9.93 -51.31 -1.25
C LEU A 2 -10.33 -51.72 -2.67
N ALA A 3 -10.99 -50.84 -3.39
CA ALA A 3 -11.37 -51.09 -4.78
C ALA A 3 -10.09 -51.06 -5.64
N VAL A 4 -9.68 -52.24 -6.08
CA VAL A 4 -8.61 -52.40 -7.05
C VAL A 4 -9.19 -52.08 -8.42
N LYS A 5 -8.62 -51.06 -9.07
CA LYS A 5 -9.00 -50.69 -10.44
C LYS A 5 -8.16 -51.51 -11.41
N GLU A 6 -8.81 -52.44 -12.13
CA GLU A 6 -8.21 -53.20 -13.20
C GLU A 6 -8.46 -52.52 -14.55
N CYS A 7 -7.43 -52.46 -15.39
CA CYS A 7 -7.55 -51.88 -16.72
C CYS A 7 -8.34 -52.82 -17.65
N PRO A 8 -9.45 -52.38 -18.25
CA PRO A 8 -10.27 -53.27 -19.10
C PRO A 8 -9.59 -53.64 -20.43
N CYS A 9 -8.51 -52.96 -20.84
CA CYS A 9 -7.79 -53.26 -22.08
C CYS A 9 -6.67 -54.29 -21.95
N CYS A 10 -5.93 -54.30 -20.85
CA CYS A 10 -4.73 -55.10 -20.69
C CYS A 10 -4.65 -55.86 -19.36
N GLY A 11 -5.66 -55.77 -18.51
CA GLY A 11 -5.71 -56.47 -17.22
C GLY A 11 -4.70 -55.96 -16.18
N HIS A 12 -4.06 -54.79 -16.40
CA HIS A 12 -3.12 -54.26 -15.45
C HIS A 12 -3.84 -53.79 -14.18
N ILE A 13 -3.39 -54.32 -13.05
CA ILE A 13 -3.91 -53.93 -11.72
C ILE A 13 -3.15 -52.74 -11.22
N PHE A 14 -3.82 -51.59 -11.05
CA PHE A 14 -3.27 -50.42 -10.42
C PHE A 14 -3.31 -50.61 -8.90
N PRO A 15 -2.15 -50.75 -8.23
CA PRO A 15 -2.15 -50.78 -6.78
C PRO A 15 -2.71 -49.43 -6.28
N GLY A 16 -3.84 -49.47 -5.58
CA GLY A 16 -4.43 -48.31 -4.94
C GLY A 16 -3.43 -47.72 -3.95
N ARG A 17 -2.65 -46.73 -4.40
CA ARG A 17 -1.95 -45.86 -3.47
C ARG A 17 -3.04 -45.10 -2.73
N GLY A 18 -3.30 -45.53 -1.50
CA GLY A 18 -4.01 -44.68 -0.55
C GLY A 18 -3.21 -43.44 -0.37
N ILE A 19 -3.54 -42.39 -1.14
CA ILE A 19 -3.01 -41.03 -0.87
C ILE A 19 -3.73 -40.64 0.40
N SER A 20 -3.10 -40.95 1.53
CA SER A 20 -3.43 -40.36 2.80
C SER A 20 -3.03 -38.89 2.70
N HIS A 21 -3.96 -38.04 2.28
CA HIS A 21 -3.84 -36.63 2.49
C HIS A 21 -3.98 -36.37 4.00
N LYS A 22 -2.89 -36.51 4.73
CA LYS A 22 -2.78 -35.82 6.01
C LYS A 22 -2.85 -34.35 5.66
N PRO A 23 -3.86 -33.61 6.12
CA PRO A 23 -3.82 -32.15 5.99
C PRO A 23 -2.60 -31.69 6.76
N ILE A 24 -1.55 -31.25 6.05
CA ILE A 24 -0.40 -30.58 6.64
C ILE A 24 -0.91 -29.18 7.00
N ALA A 25 -1.54 -29.08 8.16
CA ALA A 25 -2.05 -27.82 8.70
C ALA A 25 -0.93 -26.88 9.12
N ASP A 26 0.33 -27.36 9.18
CA ASP A 26 1.44 -26.59 9.72
C ASP A 26 2.08 -25.61 8.75
N THR A 27 1.81 -25.72 7.44
CA THR A 27 2.50 -24.88 6.46
C THR A 27 1.84 -23.51 6.30
N VAL A 28 0.57 -23.36 6.69
CA VAL A 28 -0.17 -22.10 6.54
C VAL A 28 0.22 -21.08 7.59
N GLU A 29 0.57 -21.50 8.79
CA GLU A 29 1.04 -20.60 9.85
C GLU A 29 2.42 -20.02 9.56
N ILE A 30 3.30 -20.78 8.94
CA ILE A 30 4.66 -20.30 8.60
C ILE A 30 4.59 -19.20 7.55
N LEU A 31 3.70 -19.30 6.57
CA LEU A 31 3.51 -18.28 5.55
C LEU A 31 2.79 -17.03 6.07
N ALA A 32 1.89 -17.18 7.06
CA ALA A 32 1.21 -16.07 7.69
C ALA A 32 2.11 -15.29 8.66
N SER A 33 3.05 -15.98 9.33
CA SER A 33 3.99 -15.36 10.26
C SER A 33 5.14 -14.61 9.56
N GLN A 34 5.49 -14.98 8.33
CA GLN A 34 6.48 -14.26 7.52
C GLN A 34 5.95 -12.94 6.94
N ARG A 35 4.64 -12.68 7.01
CA ARG A 35 4.04 -11.40 6.63
C ARG A 35 4.10 -10.35 7.74
N LYS A 36 4.84 -10.58 8.81
CA LYS A 36 5.07 -9.59 9.86
C LYS A 36 6.09 -8.58 9.38
N ARG A 37 5.66 -7.30 9.36
CA ARG A 37 6.46 -6.08 9.17
C ARG A 37 7.61 -6.30 8.20
N SER A 38 7.44 -5.82 7.00
CA SER A 38 8.56 -5.79 6.06
C SER A 38 9.70 -5.02 6.70
N ASP A 39 10.88 -5.58 6.58
CA ASP A 39 12.11 -4.83 6.80
C ASP A 39 12.10 -3.58 5.91
N TRP A 40 12.95 -2.62 6.22
CA TRP A 40 13.11 -1.45 5.38
C TRP A 40 13.57 -1.88 3.97
N ILE A 41 12.80 -1.48 2.95
CA ILE A 41 13.11 -1.76 1.55
C ILE A 41 13.74 -0.51 0.96
N GLU A 42 14.89 -0.66 0.33
CA GLU A 42 15.59 0.42 -0.35
C GLU A 42 14.81 0.89 -1.58
N VAL A 43 14.68 2.20 -1.73
CA VAL A 43 14.03 2.85 -2.87
C VAL A 43 15.09 3.34 -3.83
N GLU A 44 15.04 2.87 -5.07
CA GLU A 44 15.96 3.26 -6.14
C GLU A 44 15.50 4.51 -6.88
N ASP A 45 14.18 4.64 -7.08
CA ASP A 45 13.60 5.74 -7.83
C ASP A 45 12.17 6.05 -7.39
N VAL A 46 11.74 7.30 -7.59
CA VAL A 46 10.41 7.79 -7.24
C VAL A 46 9.78 8.50 -8.42
N HIS A 47 8.61 8.03 -8.84
CA HIS A 47 7.86 8.60 -9.95
C HIS A 47 6.52 9.17 -9.50
N CYS A 48 6.26 10.42 -9.86
CA CYS A 48 4.98 11.08 -9.66
C CYS A 48 4.20 11.13 -10.98
N VAL A 49 2.99 10.59 -10.99
CA VAL A 49 2.15 10.51 -12.19
C VAL A 49 0.74 11.03 -11.91
N TYR A 50 0.20 11.82 -12.85
CA TYR A 50 -1.19 12.22 -12.84
C TYR A 50 -2.09 11.02 -13.12
N HIS A 51 -3.05 10.78 -12.26
CA HIS A 51 -4.07 9.75 -12.47
C HIS A 51 -5.42 10.39 -12.75
N ALA A 52 -5.85 10.26 -14.00
CA ALA A 52 -7.12 10.80 -14.49
C ALA A 52 -8.30 10.00 -13.92
N LYS A 53 -8.81 10.49 -12.80
CA LYS A 53 -10.05 10.07 -12.15
C LYS A 53 -10.88 11.32 -11.85
N ASP A 54 -12.10 11.15 -11.43
CA ASP A 54 -12.95 12.23 -10.96
C ASP A 54 -13.30 12.00 -9.47
N PRO A 55 -12.71 12.76 -8.54
CA PRO A 55 -11.63 13.74 -8.71
C PRO A 55 -10.26 13.09 -8.98
N PRO A 56 -9.31 13.83 -9.62
CA PRO A 56 -8.00 13.29 -9.96
C PRO A 56 -7.14 13.04 -8.73
N SER A 57 -6.15 12.18 -8.87
CA SER A 57 -5.21 11.82 -7.81
C SER A 57 -3.77 11.84 -8.32
N LEU A 58 -2.84 12.16 -7.44
CA LEU A 58 -1.42 11.98 -7.69
C LEU A 58 -1.04 10.55 -7.29
N ARG A 59 -0.46 9.80 -8.21
CA ARG A 59 0.15 8.50 -7.93
C ARG A 59 1.64 8.68 -7.74
N VAL A 60 2.13 8.36 -6.56
CA VAL A 60 3.57 8.32 -6.26
C VAL A 60 4.00 6.87 -6.21
N SER A 61 4.89 6.49 -7.12
CA SER A 61 5.40 5.12 -7.24
C SER A 61 6.85 5.08 -6.79
N TYR A 62 7.16 4.13 -5.92
CA TYR A 62 8.49 3.88 -5.37
C TYR A 62 9.03 2.59 -5.99
N GLN A 63 10.11 2.70 -6.74
CA GLN A 63 10.78 1.56 -7.35
C GLN A 63 11.79 0.97 -6.37
N CYS A 64 11.64 -0.31 -6.09
CA CYS A 64 12.44 -1.06 -5.13
C CYS A 64 12.95 -2.35 -5.81
N GLY A 65 14.04 -2.26 -6.56
CA GLY A 65 14.53 -3.36 -7.38
C GLY A 65 13.51 -3.76 -8.45
N PHE A 66 13.05 -5.01 -8.39
CA PHE A 66 12.03 -5.53 -9.33
C PHE A 66 10.59 -5.24 -8.92
N GLU A 67 10.36 -4.74 -7.72
CA GLU A 67 9.04 -4.44 -7.19
C GLU A 67 8.76 -2.93 -7.18
N SER A 68 7.50 -2.56 -7.31
CA SER A 68 7.06 -1.17 -7.28
C SER A 68 5.86 -1.03 -6.35
N TYR A 69 5.95 -0.08 -5.44
CA TYR A 69 4.89 0.25 -4.49
C TYR A 69 4.35 1.64 -4.76
N SER A 70 3.04 1.80 -4.69
CA SER A 70 2.40 3.07 -5.02
C SER A 70 1.60 3.63 -3.85
N LYS A 71 1.66 4.95 -3.72
CA LYS A 71 0.85 5.75 -2.81
C LYS A 71 -0.08 6.65 -3.62
N TRP A 72 -1.35 6.66 -3.25
CA TRP A 72 -2.34 7.57 -3.81
C TRP A 72 -2.46 8.80 -2.91
N VAL A 73 -2.23 9.98 -3.49
CA VAL A 73 -2.31 11.28 -2.83
C VAL A 73 -3.49 12.04 -3.42
N CYS A 74 -4.55 12.15 -2.63
CA CYS A 74 -5.86 12.63 -3.08
C CYS A 74 -6.05 14.12 -2.71
N LEU A 75 -5.33 15.03 -3.38
CA LEU A 75 -5.32 16.46 -3.08
C LEU A 75 -6.65 17.17 -3.43
N GLU A 76 -7.32 16.74 -4.48
CA GLU A 76 -8.58 17.33 -4.96
C GLU A 76 -9.83 16.63 -4.41
N HIS A 77 -9.63 15.61 -3.58
CA HIS A 77 -10.72 14.94 -2.88
C HIS A 77 -11.19 15.77 -1.69
N GLN A 78 -12.34 15.37 -1.13
CA GLN A 78 -12.89 15.98 0.08
C GLN A 78 -12.72 15.07 1.30
N GLY A 79 -12.93 15.63 2.48
CA GLY A 79 -12.90 14.89 3.73
C GLY A 79 -11.52 14.32 4.09
N TRP A 80 -11.51 13.10 4.61
CA TRP A 80 -10.31 12.46 5.11
C TRP A 80 -9.22 12.23 4.06
N ALA A 81 -9.61 11.91 2.83
CA ALA A 81 -8.65 11.68 1.75
C ALA A 81 -7.78 12.90 1.50
N ARG A 82 -8.37 14.10 1.51
CA ARG A 82 -7.63 15.37 1.39
C ARG A 82 -6.75 15.64 2.60
N ILE A 83 -7.28 15.46 3.81
CA ILE A 83 -6.53 15.68 5.05
C ILE A 83 -5.27 14.80 5.09
N PHE A 84 -5.40 13.52 4.68
CA PHE A 84 -4.26 12.62 4.58
C PHE A 84 -3.25 13.03 3.50
N ALA A 85 -3.74 13.50 2.35
CA ALA A 85 -2.90 13.99 1.26
C ALA A 85 -2.09 15.23 1.68
N GLU A 86 -2.75 16.21 2.31
CA GLU A 86 -2.11 17.43 2.80
C GLU A 86 -1.06 17.12 3.89
N LYS A 87 -1.38 16.20 4.79
CA LYS A 87 -0.47 15.77 5.84
C LYS A 87 0.75 15.06 5.27
N TRP A 88 0.54 14.15 4.33
CA TRP A 88 1.60 13.46 3.62
C TRP A 88 2.53 14.46 2.92
N TRP A 89 1.96 15.45 2.21
CA TRP A 89 2.74 16.48 1.52
C TRP A 89 3.64 17.24 2.48
N ARG A 90 3.09 17.74 3.60
CA ARG A 90 3.87 18.45 4.61
C ARG A 90 5.01 17.59 5.19
N GLN A 91 4.77 16.31 5.37
CA GLN A 91 5.81 15.39 5.84
C GLN A 91 6.92 15.21 4.80
N MET A 92 6.54 15.09 3.52
CA MET A 92 7.47 14.84 2.43
C MET A 92 8.21 16.08 1.93
N THR A 93 7.77 17.27 2.31
CA THR A 93 8.42 18.55 1.93
C THR A 93 9.07 19.26 3.12
N GLY A 94 9.06 18.64 4.30
CA GLY A 94 9.59 19.30 5.51
C GLY A 94 8.71 20.41 6.08
N GLY A 95 7.43 20.47 5.69
CA GLY A 95 6.44 21.40 6.25
C GLY A 95 5.86 22.40 5.26
N GLU A 96 6.21 22.32 4.00
CA GLU A 96 5.68 23.21 2.95
C GLU A 96 4.16 23.11 2.80
N GLN A 97 3.56 24.19 2.32
CA GLN A 97 2.12 24.25 2.13
C GLN A 97 1.67 23.27 1.05
N PRO A 98 0.66 22.43 1.31
CA PRO A 98 0.17 21.48 0.33
C PRO A 98 -0.40 22.16 -0.91
N PRO A 99 -0.18 21.59 -2.11
CA PRO A 99 -0.79 22.07 -3.33
C PRO A 99 -2.31 21.83 -3.31
N ARG A 100 -3.03 22.63 -4.08
CA ARG A 100 -4.48 22.52 -4.18
C ARG A 100 -4.92 21.51 -5.23
N THR A 101 -4.10 21.35 -6.28
CA THR A 101 -4.39 20.49 -7.43
C THR A 101 -3.26 19.50 -7.67
N VAL A 102 -3.56 18.44 -8.41
CA VAL A 102 -2.58 17.43 -8.80
C VAL A 102 -1.54 18.01 -9.77
N ASP A 103 -1.95 18.91 -10.65
CA ASP A 103 -1.04 19.60 -11.58
C ASP A 103 -0.03 20.49 -10.84
N GLU A 104 -0.49 21.21 -9.84
CA GLU A 104 0.41 21.99 -8.96
C GLU A 104 1.40 21.09 -8.23
N ALA A 105 0.94 19.93 -7.74
CA ALA A 105 1.81 18.95 -7.08
C ALA A 105 2.89 18.41 -8.02
N LEU A 106 2.57 18.17 -9.28
CA LEU A 106 3.55 17.73 -10.28
C LEU A 106 4.58 18.82 -10.61
N GLN A 107 4.17 20.08 -10.66
CA GLN A 107 5.09 21.19 -10.87
C GLN A 107 6.05 21.41 -9.68
N ARG A 108 5.62 21.01 -8.48
CA ARG A 108 6.36 21.15 -7.23
C ARG A 108 6.95 19.84 -6.72
N GLN A 109 7.07 18.84 -7.57
CA GLN A 109 7.62 17.53 -7.17
C GLN A 109 9.08 17.61 -6.69
N ASP A 110 9.83 18.62 -7.12
CA ASP A 110 11.22 18.88 -6.72
C ASP A 110 11.34 19.29 -5.24
N GLU A 111 10.24 19.72 -4.61
CA GLU A 111 10.20 20.05 -3.18
C GLU A 111 10.11 18.79 -2.30
N LEU A 112 9.81 17.62 -2.89
CA LEU A 112 9.73 16.37 -2.16
C LEU A 112 11.10 15.89 -1.72
N LEU A 113 11.22 15.58 -0.44
CA LEU A 113 12.42 14.98 0.14
C LEU A 113 12.74 13.63 -0.50
N THR A 114 14.01 13.30 -0.61
CA THR A 114 14.46 12.03 -1.15
C THR A 114 14.10 10.90 -0.21
N VAL A 115 13.25 9.97 -0.68
CA VAL A 115 12.89 8.77 0.06
C VAL A 115 13.94 7.70 -0.22
N THR A 116 14.64 7.26 0.81
CA THR A 116 15.70 6.25 0.71
C THR A 116 15.18 4.84 0.96
N HIS A 117 14.23 4.70 1.87
CA HIS A 117 13.63 3.40 2.24
C HIS A 117 12.15 3.55 2.55
N ILE A 118 11.40 2.49 2.32
CA ILE A 118 10.01 2.36 2.72
C ILE A 118 9.77 1.07 3.51
N GLN A 119 8.74 1.08 4.33
CA GLN A 119 8.16 -0.15 4.89
C GLN A 119 6.78 -0.36 4.29
N VAL A 120 6.47 -1.60 3.97
CA VAL A 120 5.17 -1.98 3.42
C VAL A 120 4.52 -3.06 4.28
N ALA A 121 3.20 -3.06 4.33
CA ALA A 121 2.42 -4.09 4.99
C ALA A 121 1.30 -4.58 4.08
N PRO A 122 0.90 -5.85 4.17
CA PRO A 122 -0.20 -6.38 3.39
C PRO A 122 -1.52 -5.76 3.85
N ALA A 123 -2.27 -5.22 2.90
CA ALA A 123 -3.61 -4.65 3.11
C ALA A 123 -4.59 -5.33 2.13
N GLY A 124 -5.09 -6.52 2.50
CA GLY A 124 -5.95 -7.33 1.65
C GLY A 124 -5.21 -7.84 0.40
N LYS A 125 -5.62 -7.38 -0.77
CA LYS A 125 -4.99 -7.74 -2.06
C LYS A 125 -3.77 -6.90 -2.40
N TYR A 126 -3.55 -5.78 -1.70
CA TYR A 126 -2.54 -4.79 -2.01
C TYR A 126 -1.53 -4.66 -0.88
N TRP A 127 -0.40 -4.07 -1.20
CA TRP A 127 0.60 -3.64 -0.24
C TRP A 127 0.39 -2.16 0.05
N GLU A 128 0.45 -1.80 1.30
CA GLU A 128 0.33 -0.43 1.76
C GLU A 128 1.65 0.04 2.38
N ILE A 129 2.09 1.23 1.98
CA ILE A 129 3.28 1.83 2.55
C ILE A 129 2.93 2.36 3.94
N THR A 130 3.61 1.85 4.96
CA THR A 130 3.36 2.15 6.37
C THR A 130 4.33 3.16 6.95
N ALA A 131 5.56 3.20 6.45
CA ALA A 131 6.56 4.12 6.90
C ALA A 131 7.52 4.52 5.77
N TYR A 132 8.14 5.68 5.93
CA TYR A 132 9.10 6.27 5.01
C TYR A 132 10.35 6.67 5.78
N ARG A 133 11.51 6.45 5.17
CA ARG A 133 12.78 7.03 5.60
C ARG A 133 13.23 7.99 4.52
N VAL A 134 13.33 9.25 4.88
CA VAL A 134 13.72 10.35 3.97
C VAL A 134 15.09 10.91 4.38
N GLU A 135 15.83 11.35 3.40
CA GLU A 135 17.07 12.07 3.60
C GLU A 135 16.79 13.58 3.52
N LEU A 136 17.27 14.29 4.53
CA LEU A 136 17.21 15.76 4.58
C LEU A 136 18.45 16.35 3.90
N GLU A 137 18.37 17.63 3.54
CA GLU A 137 19.49 18.36 2.91
C GLU A 137 20.77 18.35 3.77
N ASP A 138 20.63 18.21 5.08
CA ASP A 138 21.75 18.13 6.04
C ASP A 138 22.40 16.73 6.09
N GLY A 139 21.90 15.77 5.31
CA GLY A 139 22.34 14.37 5.35
C GLY A 139 21.76 13.58 6.54
N GLU A 140 20.90 14.20 7.33
CA GLU A 140 20.15 13.48 8.36
C GLU A 140 19.02 12.67 7.73
N THR A 141 18.75 11.50 8.32
CA THR A 141 17.61 10.67 7.93
C THR A 141 16.48 10.82 8.93
N ARG A 142 15.27 11.04 8.43
CA ARG A 142 14.06 11.12 9.24
C ARG A 142 13.08 10.01 8.89
N GLU A 143 12.49 9.42 9.90
CA GLU A 143 11.48 8.37 9.72
C GLU A 143 10.09 8.92 10.01
N PHE A 144 9.14 8.59 9.12
CA PHE A 144 7.72 8.91 9.26
C PHE A 144 6.91 7.62 9.28
N ASP A 145 6.18 7.39 10.37
CA ASP A 145 5.26 6.25 10.50
C ASP A 145 3.81 6.75 10.37
N ARG A 146 3.04 6.05 9.56
CA ARG A 146 1.62 6.30 9.40
C ARG A 146 0.82 6.11 10.70
N ASN A 147 1.23 5.18 11.55
CA ASN A 147 0.51 4.86 12.78
C ASN A 147 0.61 5.93 13.86
N MET A 148 1.71 6.67 13.93
CA MET A 148 1.83 7.81 14.86
C MET A 148 0.78 8.90 14.61
N ASN A 149 0.20 8.91 13.43
CA ASN A 149 -0.76 9.91 13.00
C ASN A 149 -2.23 9.55 13.29
N ARG A 150 -2.52 8.29 13.61
CA ARG A 150 -3.91 7.86 13.92
C ARG A 150 -4.37 8.24 15.33
N MET A 151 -3.44 8.39 16.27
CA MET A 151 -3.79 8.64 17.68
C MET A 151 -4.19 10.09 17.99
N ASN A 152 -3.89 11.06 17.10
CA ASN A 152 -4.18 12.49 17.30
C ASN A 152 -5.13 13.07 16.24
N MET A 153 -6.02 12.27 15.67
CA MET A 153 -6.95 12.78 14.67
C MET A 153 -8.17 13.42 15.32
N PRO A 154 -8.49 14.68 14.99
CA PRO A 154 -9.78 15.26 15.34
C PRO A 154 -10.91 14.50 14.64
N PRO A 155 -12.12 14.51 15.19
CA PRO A 155 -13.28 13.87 14.56
C PRO A 155 -13.49 14.42 13.14
N PRO A 156 -14.06 13.61 12.22
CA PRO A 156 -14.30 14.05 10.86
C PRO A 156 -15.17 15.31 10.85
N PRO A 157 -14.90 16.26 9.92
CA PRO A 157 -15.80 17.38 9.72
C PRO A 157 -17.17 16.82 9.35
N PRO A 158 -18.27 17.41 9.88
CA PRO A 158 -19.61 16.99 9.53
C PRO A 158 -19.81 17.10 8.01
N PRO A 159 -20.57 16.20 7.39
CA PRO A 159 -20.89 16.28 5.98
C PRO A 159 -21.55 17.64 5.68
N PRO A 160 -21.31 18.23 4.50
CA PRO A 160 -21.94 19.47 4.11
C PRO A 160 -23.46 19.29 4.21
N ILE A 161 -24.09 20.20 4.94
CA ILE A 161 -25.56 20.24 5.05
C ILE A 161 -26.07 20.65 3.67
N ASN A 162 -26.63 19.70 2.93
CA ASN A 162 -27.37 20.01 1.71
C ASN A 162 -28.67 20.69 2.10
N ASP A 163 -28.67 22.02 2.11
CA ASP A 163 -29.89 22.84 2.30
C ASP A 163 -30.85 22.82 1.10
N GLU A 164 -30.73 21.85 0.21
CA GLU A 164 -31.64 21.68 -0.94
C GLU A 164 -32.66 20.57 -0.71
N ILE A 165 -33.40 20.61 0.41
CA ILE A 165 -34.73 20.00 0.45
C ILE A 165 -35.74 21.15 0.55
N ARG A 166 -36.01 21.79 -0.60
CA ARG A 166 -37.25 22.53 -0.78
C ARG A 166 -38.37 21.53 -1.12
N PHE A 167 -39.28 21.42 -0.22
CA PHE A 167 -40.59 20.80 -0.50
C PHE A 167 -41.40 21.68 -1.45
#